data_80214dfb3f86b5152f0090dfab3911b7
#
_entry.id   80214dfb3f86b5152f0090dfab3911b7
#
_cell.length_a   1.000
_cell.length_b   1.000
_cell.length_c   1.000
_cell.angle_alpha   90.00
_cell.angle_beta   90.00
_cell.angle_gamma   90.00
#
_symmetry.space_group_name_H-M   'P 1'
#
loop_
_entity.id
_entity.type
_entity.pdbx_description
1 polymer ?
#
loop_
_entity_poly.entity_id
_entity_poly.type
_entity_poly.pdbx_seq_one_letter_code
_entity_poly.pdbx_strand_id
1 'polypeptide(L)'
;MLRHFTSRMVRTEMFISISHLLSLVLFLCALGPAFLGAIIPTSCTSNLTFRCSQMEENALLSFKEGLTDPAGRLSSWVGEDCCSWIGVGCDNTTSHVVELDLRNRFQFSDDSYENRKNYKKSCLGGKISPFLLNLKYLSYLDLSQNNFEGINIPNFLGSLESLNYLNLSFPLFTGVIPPHLGNLSKLQYLDLNSSLVPFSEFSLVGRLEVKSLQ
;
A
#
# COMPACT_ATOMS: atom_id res chain seq x y z
N MET A 1 62.96 19.60 -1.02
CA MET A 1 62.52 20.87 -1.65
C MET A 1 61.63 20.64 -2.92
N LEU A 2 61.04 19.48 -3.09
CA LEU A 2 60.25 19.15 -4.34
C LEU A 2 58.76 18.87 -4.06
N ARG A 3 58.25 19.01 -2.86
CA ARG A 3 56.82 18.74 -2.55
C ARG A 3 55.91 19.97 -2.49
N HIS A 4 56.47 21.16 -2.59
CA HIS A 4 55.67 22.40 -2.54
C HIS A 4 55.31 23.02 -3.91
N PHE A 5 55.89 22.50 -5.01
CA PHE A 5 55.64 23.06 -6.36
C PHE A 5 54.44 22.44 -7.06
N THR A 6 54.08 21.20 -6.75
CA THR A 6 52.95 20.52 -7.43
C THR A 6 51.57 20.96 -6.95
N SER A 7 51.47 21.42 -5.71
CA SER A 7 50.18 21.86 -5.12
C SER A 7 49.67 23.22 -5.65
N ARG A 8 50.58 24.08 -6.12
CA ARG A 8 50.20 25.41 -6.63
C ARG A 8 49.75 25.40 -8.08
N MET A 9 50.29 24.48 -8.90
CA MET A 9 49.95 24.38 -10.32
C MET A 9 48.53 23.78 -10.53
N VAL A 10 48.14 22.78 -9.75
CA VAL A 10 46.81 22.15 -9.85
C VAL A 10 45.70 23.11 -9.43
N ARG A 11 45.99 24.05 -8.51
CA ARG A 11 44.97 25.02 -8.02
C ARG A 11 44.69 26.15 -9.03
N THR A 12 45.72 26.55 -9.83
CA THR A 12 45.55 27.58 -10.86
C THR A 12 44.80 27.07 -12.08
N GLU A 13 45.06 25.84 -12.49
CA GLU A 13 44.36 25.22 -13.62
C GLU A 13 42.83 25.02 -13.33
N MET A 14 42.47 24.63 -12.10
CA MET A 14 41.07 24.45 -11.71
C MET A 14 40.31 25.77 -11.63
N PHE A 15 40.94 26.89 -11.21
CA PHE A 15 40.33 28.19 -11.19
C PHE A 15 40.12 28.80 -12.57
N ILE A 16 41.03 28.53 -13.51
CA ILE A 16 40.91 29.00 -14.92
C ILE A 16 39.76 28.24 -15.59
N SER A 17 39.59 26.94 -15.32
CA SER A 17 38.48 26.15 -15.88
C SER A 17 37.13 26.62 -15.38
N ILE A 18 36.97 26.96 -14.09
CA ILE A 18 35.72 27.45 -13.51
C ILE A 18 35.39 28.84 -14.04
N SER A 19 36.36 29.73 -14.21
CA SER A 19 36.13 31.06 -14.75
C SER A 19 35.69 31.05 -16.23
N HIS A 20 36.24 30.13 -17.02
CA HIS A 20 35.78 29.90 -18.39
C HIS A 20 34.36 29.33 -18.46
N LEU A 21 33.99 28.39 -17.56
CA LEU A 21 32.63 27.90 -17.48
C LEU A 21 31.61 28.98 -17.06
N LEU A 22 31.96 29.83 -16.08
CA LEU A 22 31.14 30.97 -15.67
C LEU A 22 31.00 31.98 -16.77
N SER A 23 32.07 32.29 -17.53
CA SER A 23 32.04 33.17 -18.66
C SER A 23 31.16 32.65 -19.79
N LEU A 24 31.22 31.32 -20.05
CA LEU A 24 30.38 30.70 -21.06
C LEU A 24 28.88 30.73 -20.67
N VAL A 25 28.57 30.49 -19.39
CA VAL A 25 27.20 30.57 -18.88
C VAL A 25 26.66 31.99 -18.93
N LEU A 26 27.47 33.01 -18.58
CA LEU A 26 27.08 34.40 -18.65
C LEU A 26 26.93 34.88 -20.10
N PHE A 27 27.76 34.39 -21.03
CA PHE A 27 27.64 34.69 -22.45
C PHE A 27 26.38 34.07 -23.07
N LEU A 28 26.00 32.89 -22.65
CA LEU A 28 24.75 32.24 -23.06
C LEU A 28 23.51 32.91 -22.49
N CYS A 29 23.58 33.52 -21.29
CA CYS A 29 22.51 34.35 -20.72
C CYS A 29 22.38 35.73 -21.37
N ALA A 30 23.43 36.27 -21.99
CA ALA A 30 23.44 37.58 -22.64
C ALA A 30 22.91 37.56 -24.09
N LEU A 31 22.84 36.37 -24.73
CA LEU A 31 22.15 36.15 -25.99
C LEU A 31 20.66 36.04 -25.69
N GLY A 32 19.97 37.15 -25.72
CA GLY A 32 18.57 37.30 -25.31
C GLY A 32 17.60 36.30 -25.92
N PRO A 33 16.31 36.30 -25.50
CA PRO A 33 15.33 35.23 -25.70
C PRO A 33 14.94 34.93 -27.15
N ALA A 34 15.60 35.49 -28.13
CA ALA A 34 15.27 35.33 -29.55
C ALA A 34 15.81 34.00 -30.17
N PHE A 35 16.72 33.28 -29.52
CA PHE A 35 17.30 32.03 -30.07
C PHE A 35 16.92 30.74 -29.28
N LEU A 36 16.17 30.85 -28.18
CA LEU A 36 15.71 29.73 -27.40
C LEU A 36 14.25 29.29 -27.71
N GLY A 37 13.73 29.73 -28.85
CA GLY A 37 12.35 29.38 -29.25
C GLY A 37 12.11 27.96 -29.76
N ALA A 38 13.09 27.05 -29.69
CA ALA A 38 12.92 25.73 -30.30
C ALA A 38 13.29 24.51 -29.45
N ILE A 39 13.76 24.66 -28.21
CA ILE A 39 14.09 23.51 -27.35
C ILE A 39 13.68 23.77 -25.88
N ILE A 40 12.50 24.27 -25.65
CA ILE A 40 11.81 24.01 -24.41
C ILE A 40 10.83 22.90 -24.78
N PRO A 41 10.96 21.68 -24.26
CA PRO A 41 9.86 20.76 -24.30
C PRO A 41 8.75 21.41 -23.46
N THR A 42 7.84 22.12 -24.14
CA THR A 42 6.57 22.57 -23.61
C THR A 42 5.72 21.33 -23.33
N SER A 43 6.08 20.59 -22.31
CA SER A 43 5.30 19.47 -21.79
C SER A 43 5.73 19.15 -20.36
N CYS A 44 5.89 20.18 -19.52
CA CYS A 44 5.67 20.02 -18.08
C CYS A 44 4.32 20.63 -17.72
N THR A 45 3.26 20.36 -18.51
CA THR A 45 2.00 20.06 -17.89
C THR A 45 2.21 18.68 -17.28
N SER A 46 2.81 18.60 -16.10
CA SER A 46 2.53 17.54 -15.19
C SER A 46 1.02 17.60 -15.00
N ASN A 47 0.27 16.83 -15.79
CA ASN A 47 -0.97 16.29 -15.30
C ASN A 47 -0.55 15.69 -13.96
N LEU A 48 -0.87 16.36 -12.87
CA LEU A 48 -0.85 15.80 -11.54
C LEU A 48 -1.88 14.67 -11.60
N THR A 49 -1.47 13.54 -12.14
CA THR A 49 -2.21 12.31 -12.00
C THR A 49 -2.09 11.99 -10.52
N PHE A 50 -3.17 12.25 -9.80
CA PHE A 50 -3.32 11.86 -8.42
C PHE A 50 -3.24 10.34 -8.38
N ARG A 51 -2.07 9.83 -8.04
CA ARG A 51 -1.78 8.41 -7.90
C ARG A 51 -1.09 8.16 -6.57
N CYS A 52 -1.22 6.95 -6.05
CA CYS A 52 -0.54 6.58 -4.81
C CYS A 52 0.97 6.73 -4.90
N SER A 53 1.62 6.86 -3.76
CA SER A 53 3.08 6.92 -3.71
C SER A 53 3.70 5.59 -4.13
N GLN A 54 4.91 5.64 -4.70
CA GLN A 54 5.68 4.44 -5.08
C GLN A 54 5.90 3.49 -3.88
N MET A 55 5.99 4.04 -2.66
CA MET A 55 6.14 3.22 -1.45
C MET A 55 4.87 2.43 -1.16
N GLU A 56 3.70 3.04 -1.32
CA GLU A 56 2.40 2.40 -1.11
C GLU A 56 2.12 1.36 -2.19
N GLU A 57 2.43 1.68 -3.46
CA GLU A 57 2.35 0.74 -4.57
C GLU A 57 3.20 -0.51 -4.31
N ASN A 58 4.49 -0.32 -3.98
CA ASN A 58 5.40 -1.43 -3.67
C ASN A 58 4.92 -2.24 -2.46
N ALA A 59 4.35 -1.58 -1.44
CA ALA A 59 3.79 -2.25 -0.27
C ALA A 59 2.61 -3.16 -0.64
N LEU A 60 1.70 -2.66 -1.48
CA LEU A 60 0.56 -3.43 -1.97
C LEU A 60 0.98 -4.60 -2.86
N LEU A 61 1.96 -4.41 -3.76
CA LEU A 61 2.49 -5.50 -4.60
C LEU A 61 3.18 -6.57 -3.74
N SER A 62 4.00 -6.17 -2.76
CA SER A 62 4.63 -7.12 -1.84
C SER A 62 3.61 -7.81 -0.91
N PHE A 63 2.51 -7.14 -0.59
CA PHE A 63 1.39 -7.77 0.11
C PHE A 63 0.69 -8.80 -0.79
N LYS A 64 0.42 -8.47 -2.06
CA LYS A 64 -0.16 -9.38 -3.05
C LYS A 64 0.68 -10.65 -3.24
N GLU A 65 2.02 -10.53 -3.27
CA GLU A 65 2.94 -11.68 -3.40
C GLU A 65 2.78 -12.71 -2.27
N GLY A 66 2.39 -12.27 -1.08
CA GLY A 66 2.13 -13.13 0.07
C GLY A 66 0.78 -13.87 -0.01
N LEU A 67 -0.11 -13.42 -0.88
CA LEU A 67 -1.47 -13.95 -0.99
C LEU A 67 -1.56 -15.08 -2.03
N THR A 68 -2.52 -15.96 -1.82
CA THR A 68 -3.03 -16.88 -2.86
C THR A 68 -4.33 -16.30 -3.40
N ASP A 69 -4.46 -16.24 -4.71
CA ASP A 69 -5.61 -15.67 -5.41
C ASP A 69 -6.08 -16.58 -6.55
N PRO A 70 -6.76 -17.69 -6.25
CA PRO A 70 -7.15 -18.65 -7.28
C PRO A 70 -8.16 -18.11 -8.31
N ALA A 71 -8.90 -17.08 -7.95
CA ALA A 71 -9.90 -16.46 -8.83
C ALA A 71 -9.38 -15.25 -9.62
N GLY A 72 -8.12 -14.83 -9.40
CA GLY A 72 -7.55 -13.67 -10.07
C GLY A 72 -8.19 -12.33 -9.65
N ARG A 73 -8.70 -12.22 -8.42
CA ARG A 73 -9.36 -11.00 -7.90
C ARG A 73 -8.44 -9.79 -7.89
N LEU A 74 -7.14 -10.02 -7.73
CA LEU A 74 -6.11 -8.99 -7.71
C LEU A 74 -5.45 -8.79 -9.10
N SER A 75 -6.08 -9.24 -10.18
CA SER A 75 -5.57 -9.08 -11.54
C SER A 75 -5.48 -7.63 -11.99
N SER A 76 -6.32 -6.74 -11.42
CA SER A 76 -6.26 -5.30 -11.67
C SER A 76 -5.05 -4.60 -11.04
N TRP A 77 -4.32 -5.28 -10.13
CA TRP A 77 -3.16 -4.72 -9.44
C TRP A 77 -1.94 -4.78 -10.35
N VAL A 78 -1.97 -3.95 -11.36
CA VAL A 78 -0.93 -3.76 -12.40
C VAL A 78 -0.88 -2.29 -12.79
N GLY A 79 0.27 -1.86 -13.32
CA GLY A 79 0.49 -0.44 -13.67
C GLY A 79 0.88 0.38 -12.46
N GLU A 80 1.12 1.67 -12.68
CA GLU A 80 1.74 2.60 -11.73
C GLU A 80 0.75 3.35 -10.81
N ASP A 81 -0.56 3.14 -10.98
CA ASP A 81 -1.59 3.83 -10.19
C ASP A 81 -2.39 2.85 -9.34
N CYS A 82 -1.92 2.64 -8.12
CA CYS A 82 -2.59 1.75 -7.18
C CYS A 82 -3.97 2.26 -6.74
N CYS A 83 -4.27 3.55 -6.92
CA CYS A 83 -5.60 4.10 -6.62
C CYS A 83 -6.67 3.62 -7.62
N SER A 84 -6.24 3.11 -8.78
CA SER A 84 -7.14 2.49 -9.78
C SER A 84 -7.38 0.99 -9.55
N TRP A 85 -6.69 0.37 -8.60
CA TRP A 85 -6.78 -1.07 -8.36
C TRP A 85 -8.04 -1.44 -7.60
N ILE A 86 -8.69 -2.52 -8.00
CA ILE A 86 -9.91 -3.00 -7.34
C ILE A 86 -9.61 -3.34 -5.88
N GLY A 87 -10.40 -2.74 -4.99
CA GLY A 87 -10.26 -2.92 -3.53
C GLY A 87 -9.28 -1.95 -2.87
N VAL A 88 -8.64 -1.07 -3.62
CA VAL A 88 -7.80 0.01 -3.09
C VAL A 88 -8.54 1.33 -3.18
N GLY A 89 -8.66 2.05 -2.08
CA GLY A 89 -9.22 3.40 -2.01
C GLY A 89 -8.16 4.39 -1.55
N CYS A 90 -8.09 5.52 -2.27
CA CYS A 90 -7.18 6.61 -1.94
C CYS A 90 -7.94 7.86 -1.49
N ASP A 91 -7.31 8.67 -0.67
CA ASP A 91 -7.78 10.00 -0.33
C ASP A 91 -7.72 10.92 -1.57
N ASN A 92 -8.81 11.61 -1.85
CA ASN A 92 -8.95 12.42 -3.07
C ASN A 92 -8.05 13.66 -3.11
N THR A 93 -7.46 14.04 -1.98
CA THR A 93 -6.62 15.25 -1.87
C THR A 93 -5.14 14.91 -1.84
N THR A 94 -4.80 13.83 -1.13
CA THR A 94 -3.41 13.45 -0.87
C THR A 94 -2.95 12.27 -1.72
N SER A 95 -3.89 11.54 -2.32
CA SER A 95 -3.67 10.29 -3.05
C SER A 95 -3.03 9.16 -2.22
N HIS A 96 -3.00 9.30 -0.91
CA HIS A 96 -2.56 8.21 -0.04
C HIS A 96 -3.60 7.10 0.03
N VAL A 97 -3.14 5.86 0.12
CA VAL A 97 -4.01 4.70 0.33
C VAL A 97 -4.62 4.77 1.73
N VAL A 98 -5.94 4.88 1.78
CA VAL A 98 -6.72 4.97 3.03
C VAL A 98 -7.65 3.78 3.23
N GLU A 99 -7.95 3.03 2.18
CA GLU A 99 -8.86 1.89 2.20
C GLU A 99 -8.25 0.68 1.48
N LEU A 100 -8.43 -0.49 2.08
CA LEU A 100 -8.14 -1.79 1.48
C LEU A 100 -9.32 -2.73 1.73
N ASP A 101 -10.24 -2.80 0.76
CA ASP A 101 -11.43 -3.66 0.78
C ASP A 101 -11.22 -4.91 -0.07
N LEU A 102 -10.73 -5.95 0.54
CA LEU A 102 -10.50 -7.24 -0.08
C LEU A 102 -11.48 -8.32 0.40
N ARG A 103 -12.63 -7.91 0.97
CA ARG A 103 -13.66 -8.86 1.38
C ARG A 103 -14.06 -9.77 0.22
N ASN A 104 -14.33 -11.02 0.50
CA ASN A 104 -14.91 -11.90 -0.52
C ASN A 104 -16.40 -11.61 -0.65
N ARG A 105 -16.81 -11.19 -1.84
CA ARG A 105 -18.21 -10.84 -2.16
C ARG A 105 -19.00 -12.01 -2.75
N PHE A 106 -18.50 -13.25 -2.60
CA PHE A 106 -19.20 -14.43 -3.08
C PHE A 106 -20.54 -14.58 -2.35
N GLN A 107 -21.60 -14.79 -3.14
CA GLN A 107 -22.93 -15.03 -2.61
C GLN A 107 -23.29 -16.51 -2.78
N PHE A 108 -23.66 -17.15 -1.67
CA PHE A 108 -24.21 -18.48 -1.74
C PHE A 108 -25.62 -18.44 -2.28
N SER A 109 -25.91 -19.23 -3.32
CA SER A 109 -27.27 -19.44 -3.82
C SER A 109 -27.94 -20.62 -3.10
N ASP A 110 -27.17 -21.59 -2.71
CA ASP A 110 -27.57 -22.80 -1.97
C ASP A 110 -26.37 -23.40 -1.22
N ASP A 111 -26.62 -24.45 -0.45
CA ASP A 111 -25.59 -25.17 0.30
C ASP A 111 -25.00 -26.37 -0.46
N SER A 112 -25.00 -26.32 -1.79
CA SER A 112 -24.45 -27.39 -2.62
C SER A 112 -22.92 -27.49 -2.53
N TYR A 113 -22.41 -28.67 -2.87
CA TYR A 113 -20.97 -28.90 -2.97
C TYR A 113 -20.29 -27.93 -3.96
N GLU A 114 -20.94 -27.65 -5.09
CA GLU A 114 -20.41 -26.75 -6.10
C GLU A 114 -20.35 -25.31 -5.59
N ASN A 115 -21.34 -24.82 -4.87
CA ASN A 115 -21.29 -23.49 -4.25
C ASN A 115 -20.16 -23.37 -3.23
N ARG A 116 -19.99 -24.37 -2.37
CA ARG A 116 -18.87 -24.42 -1.41
C ARG A 116 -17.51 -24.43 -2.10
N LYS A 117 -17.37 -25.17 -3.19
CA LYS A 117 -16.16 -25.23 -4.01
C LYS A 117 -15.87 -23.89 -4.68
N ASN A 118 -16.90 -23.24 -5.23
CA ASN A 118 -16.77 -21.93 -5.87
C ASN A 118 -16.44 -20.84 -4.86
N TYR A 119 -17.04 -20.87 -3.66
CA TYR A 119 -16.63 -20.00 -2.54
C TYR A 119 -15.15 -20.19 -2.21
N LYS A 120 -14.68 -21.43 -2.02
CA LYS A 120 -13.25 -21.67 -1.73
C LYS A 120 -12.34 -21.14 -2.82
N LYS A 121 -12.72 -21.25 -4.09
CA LYS A 121 -11.96 -20.70 -5.22
C LYS A 121 -11.97 -19.18 -5.24
N SER A 122 -13.03 -18.53 -4.78
CA SER A 122 -13.13 -17.07 -4.73
C SER A 122 -12.39 -16.45 -3.54
N CYS A 123 -12.00 -17.25 -2.55
CA CYS A 123 -11.27 -16.76 -1.38
C CYS A 123 -9.82 -16.38 -1.73
N LEU A 124 -9.37 -15.25 -1.19
CA LEU A 124 -7.96 -15.01 -0.98
C LEU A 124 -7.48 -15.86 0.19
N GLY A 125 -6.21 -16.24 0.16
CA GLY A 125 -5.54 -16.97 1.23
C GLY A 125 -4.08 -16.60 1.34
N GLY A 126 -3.27 -17.48 1.92
CA GLY A 126 -1.83 -17.27 2.06
C GLY A 126 -1.46 -16.49 3.32
N LYS A 127 -0.49 -15.59 3.24
CA LYS A 127 0.07 -14.86 4.39
C LYS A 127 -0.26 -13.38 4.32
N ILE A 128 -0.77 -12.84 5.41
CA ILE A 128 -0.92 -11.39 5.57
C ILE A 128 0.46 -10.82 5.91
N SER A 129 1.02 -10.07 4.97
CA SER A 129 2.39 -9.56 5.03
C SER A 129 2.50 -8.27 5.84
N PRO A 130 3.59 -8.06 6.63
CA PRO A 130 3.84 -6.82 7.35
C PRO A 130 4.14 -5.62 6.45
N PHE A 131 4.25 -5.79 5.13
CA PHE A 131 4.36 -4.67 4.19
C PHE A 131 3.17 -3.71 4.27
N LEU A 132 2.00 -4.16 4.79
CA LEU A 132 0.87 -3.27 5.10
C LEU A 132 1.24 -2.12 6.05
N LEU A 133 2.27 -2.25 6.88
CA LEU A 133 2.77 -1.17 7.75
C LEU A 133 3.31 0.04 6.99
N ASN A 134 3.62 -0.10 5.71
CA ASN A 134 4.03 1.01 4.85
C ASN A 134 2.85 1.86 4.38
N LEU A 135 1.61 1.38 4.53
CA LEU A 135 0.39 2.14 4.27
C LEU A 135 0.04 2.99 5.50
N LYS A 136 0.77 4.07 5.72
CA LYS A 136 0.70 4.90 6.95
C LYS A 136 -0.66 5.53 7.20
N TYR A 137 -1.44 5.73 6.15
CA TYR A 137 -2.74 6.40 6.19
C TYR A 137 -3.91 5.42 6.12
N LEU A 138 -3.63 4.10 6.09
CA LEU A 138 -4.66 3.08 6.00
C LEU A 138 -5.59 3.17 7.20
N SER A 139 -6.82 3.56 6.94
CA SER A 139 -7.88 3.73 7.95
C SER A 139 -8.94 2.63 7.90
N TYR A 140 -9.06 1.95 6.77
CA TYR A 140 -10.05 0.90 6.55
C TYR A 140 -9.37 -0.37 6.01
N LEU A 141 -9.54 -1.48 6.70
CA LEU A 141 -9.04 -2.79 6.27
C LEU A 141 -10.15 -3.84 6.42
N ASP A 142 -10.57 -4.41 5.30
CA ASP A 142 -11.55 -5.50 5.26
C ASP A 142 -10.96 -6.71 4.52
N LEU A 143 -10.69 -7.77 5.24
CA LEU A 143 -10.24 -9.06 4.74
C LEU A 143 -11.29 -10.16 4.96
N SER A 144 -12.52 -9.79 5.25
CA SER A 144 -13.58 -10.71 5.64
C SER A 144 -13.93 -11.71 4.53
N GLN A 145 -14.52 -12.83 4.94
CA GLN A 145 -15.01 -13.91 4.07
C GLN A 145 -13.95 -14.51 3.12
N ASN A 146 -12.67 -14.40 3.47
CA ASN A 146 -11.57 -15.05 2.76
C ASN A 146 -11.13 -16.33 3.50
N ASN A 147 -10.10 -17.01 3.04
CA ASN A 147 -9.62 -18.23 3.65
C ASN A 147 -8.12 -18.15 3.96
N PHE A 148 -7.81 -17.72 5.17
CA PHE A 148 -6.44 -17.69 5.70
C PHE A 148 -6.19 -18.87 6.64
N GLU A 149 -6.56 -20.08 6.22
CA GLU A 149 -6.50 -21.31 7.05
C GLU A 149 -5.20 -21.47 7.83
N GLY A 150 -5.35 -21.69 9.14
CA GLY A 150 -4.25 -22.11 10.01
C GLY A 150 -3.28 -21.01 10.39
N ILE A 151 -3.49 -19.75 9.97
CA ILE A 151 -2.65 -18.65 10.44
C ILE A 151 -3.29 -17.97 11.66
N ASN A 152 -2.45 -17.45 12.53
CA ASN A 152 -2.87 -16.56 13.61
C ASN A 152 -3.10 -15.15 13.06
N ILE A 153 -3.98 -14.38 13.69
CA ILE A 153 -4.07 -12.94 13.42
C ILE A 153 -2.69 -12.31 13.67
N PRO A 154 -2.07 -11.67 12.67
CA PRO A 154 -0.72 -11.14 12.84
C PRO A 154 -0.66 -10.00 13.87
N ASN A 155 0.30 -10.07 14.81
CA ASN A 155 0.49 -9.06 15.85
C ASN A 155 0.73 -7.66 15.30
N PHE A 156 1.38 -7.54 14.14
CA PHE A 156 1.71 -6.26 13.53
C PHE A 156 0.47 -5.45 13.12
N LEU A 157 -0.71 -6.07 12.97
CA LEU A 157 -1.94 -5.33 12.67
C LEU A 157 -2.23 -4.28 13.75
N GLY A 158 -1.85 -4.54 15.01
CA GLY A 158 -1.94 -3.56 16.09
C GLY A 158 -1.02 -2.35 15.96
N SER A 159 -0.15 -2.32 14.95
CA SER A 159 0.74 -1.18 14.63
C SER A 159 0.21 -0.33 13.45
N LEU A 160 -0.97 -0.63 12.91
CA LEU A 160 -1.63 0.19 11.90
C LEU A 160 -2.40 1.34 12.58
N GLU A 161 -1.69 2.30 13.13
CA GLU A 161 -2.20 3.35 14.04
C GLU A 161 -3.31 4.24 13.44
N SER A 162 -3.46 4.24 12.12
CA SER A 162 -4.49 5.02 11.42
C SER A 162 -5.82 4.27 11.27
N LEU A 163 -5.86 2.95 11.59
CA LEU A 163 -7.07 2.16 11.42
C LEU A 163 -8.21 2.65 12.31
N ASN A 164 -9.35 2.88 11.67
CA ASN A 164 -10.64 3.08 12.32
C ASN A 164 -11.63 1.94 12.07
N TYR A 165 -11.41 1.15 11.01
CA TYR A 165 -12.22 0.00 10.65
C TYR A 165 -11.33 -1.21 10.38
N LEU A 166 -11.58 -2.33 11.09
CA LEU A 166 -10.91 -3.60 10.89
C LEU A 166 -11.94 -4.73 10.88
N ASN A 167 -12.09 -5.38 9.74
CA ASN A 167 -12.94 -6.54 9.58
C ASN A 167 -12.11 -7.76 9.18
N LEU A 168 -12.02 -8.70 10.09
CA LEU A 168 -11.36 -10.00 9.92
C LEU A 168 -12.36 -11.14 10.14
N SER A 169 -13.65 -10.92 9.86
CA SER A 169 -14.67 -11.95 10.05
C SER A 169 -14.59 -13.04 8.98
N PHE A 170 -14.83 -14.28 9.38
CA PHE A 170 -14.84 -15.48 8.53
C PHE A 170 -13.52 -15.99 7.90
N PRO A 171 -12.33 -15.49 8.23
CA PRO A 171 -11.10 -15.92 7.55
C PRO A 171 -10.46 -17.17 8.13
N LEU A 172 -11.13 -17.92 9.01
CA LEU A 172 -10.60 -19.14 9.65
C LEU A 172 -9.24 -18.95 10.35
N PHE A 173 -9.03 -17.79 10.95
CA PHE A 173 -7.87 -17.58 11.80
C PHE A 173 -7.87 -18.56 12.98
N THR A 174 -6.69 -18.99 13.38
CA THR A 174 -6.47 -19.84 14.55
C THR A 174 -5.80 -19.06 15.68
N GLY A 175 -5.75 -19.68 16.86
CA GLY A 175 -5.04 -19.12 18.00
C GLY A 175 -5.82 -18.05 18.77
N VAL A 176 -5.09 -17.22 19.49
CA VAL A 176 -5.65 -16.18 20.35
C VAL A 176 -5.68 -14.83 19.66
N ILE A 177 -6.63 -13.98 20.03
CA ILE A 177 -6.68 -12.59 19.57
C ILE A 177 -5.44 -11.85 20.09
N PRO A 178 -4.60 -11.26 19.22
CA PRO A 178 -3.40 -10.57 19.67
C PRO A 178 -3.73 -9.38 20.56
N PRO A 179 -3.12 -9.25 21.76
CA PRO A 179 -3.34 -8.09 22.62
C PRO A 179 -2.90 -6.77 21.98
N HIS A 180 -1.99 -6.83 21.00
CA HIS A 180 -1.54 -5.67 20.23
C HIS A 180 -2.68 -4.94 19.48
N LEU A 181 -3.80 -5.61 19.17
CA LEU A 181 -4.97 -4.95 18.59
C LEU A 181 -5.55 -3.87 19.52
N GLY A 182 -5.33 -3.98 20.84
CA GLY A 182 -5.67 -2.95 21.82
C GLY A 182 -4.91 -1.63 21.65
N ASN A 183 -3.84 -1.61 20.87
CA ASN A 183 -3.07 -0.38 20.59
C ASN A 183 -3.73 0.50 19.52
N LEU A 184 -4.75 0.01 18.81
CA LEU A 184 -5.44 0.74 17.76
C LEU A 184 -6.38 1.79 18.35
N SER A 185 -5.84 2.90 18.83
CA SER A 185 -6.57 3.94 19.56
C SER A 185 -7.66 4.66 18.74
N LYS A 186 -7.58 4.61 17.41
CA LYS A 186 -8.57 5.21 16.50
C LYS A 186 -9.64 4.23 16.04
N LEU A 187 -9.56 2.96 16.48
CA LEU A 187 -10.44 1.91 15.99
C LEU A 187 -11.88 2.13 16.49
N GLN A 188 -12.81 2.22 15.55
CA GLN A 188 -14.25 2.39 15.80
C GLN A 188 -15.05 1.13 15.50
N TYR A 189 -14.55 0.31 14.57
CA TYR A 189 -15.19 -0.94 14.18
C TYR A 189 -14.17 -2.08 14.18
N LEU A 190 -14.51 -3.15 14.89
CA LEU A 190 -13.75 -4.39 14.90
C LEU A 190 -14.70 -5.57 14.76
N ASP A 191 -14.54 -6.38 13.73
CA ASP A 191 -15.25 -7.65 13.58
C ASP A 191 -14.22 -8.80 13.43
N LEU A 192 -14.24 -9.70 14.38
CA LEU A 192 -13.40 -10.91 14.44
C LEU A 192 -14.26 -12.19 14.43
N ASN A 193 -15.52 -12.09 13.99
CA ASN A 193 -16.45 -13.21 14.03
C ASN A 193 -15.97 -14.36 13.12
N SER A 194 -15.74 -15.51 13.69
CA SER A 194 -15.28 -16.71 12.98
C SER A 194 -16.40 -17.66 12.56
N SER A 195 -17.67 -17.30 12.76
CA SER A 195 -18.78 -18.21 12.44
C SER A 195 -18.93 -18.38 10.94
N LEU A 196 -18.33 -19.42 10.43
CA LEU A 196 -18.68 -20.02 9.15
C LEU A 196 -19.99 -20.79 9.33
N VAL A 197 -21.04 -20.34 8.66
CA VAL A 197 -22.26 -21.08 8.30
C VAL A 197 -23.11 -21.65 9.44
N PRO A 198 -24.43 -21.65 9.31
CA PRO A 198 -25.32 -22.25 10.29
C PRO A 198 -25.34 -23.78 10.14
N PHE A 199 -24.23 -24.47 10.39
CA PHE A 199 -24.22 -25.93 10.49
C PHE A 199 -23.53 -26.33 11.78
N SER A 200 -24.41 -26.80 12.68
CA SER A 200 -24.15 -27.71 13.83
C SER A 200 -22.69 -28.09 14.03
N GLU A 201 -22.07 -27.57 15.08
CA GLU A 201 -20.91 -28.06 15.82
C GLU A 201 -19.68 -27.16 15.95
N PHE A 202 -19.73 -25.84 15.77
CA PHE A 202 -18.68 -24.99 16.34
C PHE A 202 -19.28 -23.72 16.98
N SER A 203 -19.76 -23.91 18.19
CA SER A 203 -20.07 -22.89 19.16
C SER A 203 -18.77 -22.35 19.75
N LEU A 204 -18.75 -21.04 20.00
CA LEU A 204 -17.83 -20.29 20.86
C LEU A 204 -16.63 -19.62 20.18
N VAL A 205 -16.86 -18.51 19.47
CA VAL A 205 -16.00 -17.34 19.59
C VAL A 205 -16.90 -16.09 19.62
N GLY A 206 -16.74 -15.31 20.68
CA GLY A 206 -17.62 -14.19 20.98
C GLY A 206 -17.54 -13.06 19.94
N ARG A 207 -18.70 -12.56 19.59
CA ARG A 207 -18.89 -11.31 18.87
C ARG A 207 -18.39 -10.18 19.76
N LEU A 208 -17.25 -9.62 19.46
CA LEU A 208 -16.80 -8.37 20.04
C LEU A 208 -17.24 -7.24 19.11
N GLU A 209 -18.47 -6.80 19.25
CA GLU A 209 -18.86 -5.48 18.73
C GLU A 209 -18.28 -4.43 19.69
N VAL A 210 -17.22 -3.77 19.28
CA VAL A 210 -16.78 -2.55 19.94
C VAL A 210 -17.67 -1.43 19.43
N LYS A 211 -18.83 -1.26 20.04
CA LYS A 211 -19.62 -0.03 19.90
C LYS A 211 -18.80 1.08 20.54
N SER A 212 -18.45 2.09 19.73
CA SER A 212 -17.92 3.41 20.08
C SER A 212 -17.59 3.58 21.57
N LEU A 213 -16.31 3.52 21.90
CA LEU A 213 -15.82 4.14 23.12
C LEU A 213 -15.89 5.67 22.90
N GLN A 214 -16.97 6.31 23.41
CA GLN A 214 -16.99 7.74 23.69
C GLN A 214 -16.15 8.04 24.93
#